data_67902def3fbfe9dcfea17ca081e514d8
#
_entry.id   67902def3fbfe9dcfea17ca081e514d8
#
_cell.length_a   1.000
_cell.length_b   1.000
_cell.length_c   1.000
_cell.angle_alpha   90.00
_cell.angle_beta   90.00
_cell.angle_gamma   90.00
#
_symmetry.space_group_name_H-M   'P 1'
#
loop_
_entity.id
_entity.type
_entity.pdbx_description
1 polymer ?
#
loop_
_entity_poly.entity_id
_entity_poly.type
_entity_poly.pdbx_seq_one_letter_code
_entity_poly.pdbx_strand_id
1 'polypeptide(L)'
;MRVCTWNIQLGLKLDAIVHAVRTRPDFKGLDLFCLQEASIHGGRDDAAVIAEAMGAGYRHFQATAQLARGQEQGNALIWRRGAFEPTDPHIVSLTNPVLAKMPRVERTLLRAIAPQQRIAIRAESPAMRVYVVHLDVIGFAHKVEQLRAVITDNAARPRVPLTVVAGDLNTFGPPGLQLWRRLAATTADAGLVDVTREIGRTHWTAQKLDAIFVQSGVFTSRAWTLDLHASDHHPVFADIEIGGA
;
A
#
# COMPACT_ATOMS: atom_id res chain seq x y z
N MET A 1 4.40 -2.55 -17.08
CA MET A 1 3.22 -2.37 -16.19
C MET A 1 3.50 -1.21 -15.24
N ARG A 2 2.51 -0.32 -15.06
CA ARG A 2 2.65 0.81 -14.13
C ARG A 2 1.85 0.58 -12.85
N VAL A 3 2.52 0.70 -11.71
CA VAL A 3 1.95 0.55 -10.35
C VAL A 3 2.07 1.87 -9.62
N CYS A 4 1.03 2.25 -8.87
CA CYS A 4 1.07 3.37 -7.93
C CYS A 4 0.59 2.91 -6.54
N THR A 5 1.20 3.45 -5.48
CA THR A 5 0.65 3.38 -4.12
C THR A 5 0.49 4.79 -3.56
N TRP A 6 -0.59 5.03 -2.82
CA TRP A 6 -0.88 6.33 -2.22
C TRP A 6 -1.78 6.22 -0.99
N ASN A 7 -1.31 6.66 0.15
CA ASN A 7 -2.16 6.91 1.31
C ASN A 7 -2.94 8.22 1.05
N ILE A 8 -4.28 8.13 1.01
CA ILE A 8 -5.16 9.24 0.61
C ILE A 8 -5.80 9.98 1.79
N GLN A 9 -5.29 9.76 3.01
CA GLN A 9 -5.68 10.51 4.20
C GLN A 9 -7.21 10.55 4.43
N LEU A 10 -7.87 9.38 4.49
CA LEU A 10 -9.32 9.24 4.65
C LEU A 10 -10.14 9.96 3.54
N GLY A 11 -9.55 10.18 2.38
CA GLY A 11 -10.22 10.92 1.30
C GLY A 11 -10.56 12.38 1.65
N LEU A 12 -9.88 12.99 2.64
CA LEU A 12 -10.18 14.35 3.11
C LEU A 12 -10.12 15.42 2.01
N LYS A 13 -9.36 15.15 0.95
CA LYS A 13 -9.24 16.01 -0.23
C LYS A 13 -9.57 15.24 -1.51
N LEU A 14 -10.63 14.44 -1.49
CA LEU A 14 -11.00 13.54 -2.59
C LEU A 14 -11.10 14.26 -3.93
N ASP A 15 -11.67 15.47 -3.97
CA ASP A 15 -11.77 16.28 -5.19
C ASP A 15 -10.40 16.63 -5.77
N ALA A 16 -9.41 16.94 -4.92
CA ALA A 16 -8.05 17.22 -5.37
C ALA A 16 -7.36 15.96 -5.89
N ILE A 17 -7.63 14.79 -5.28
CA ILE A 17 -7.15 13.49 -5.75
C ILE A 17 -7.75 13.19 -7.13
N VAL A 18 -9.06 13.32 -7.29
CA VAL A 18 -9.79 13.13 -8.56
C VAL A 18 -9.25 14.08 -9.63
N HIS A 19 -9.03 15.34 -9.29
CA HIS A 19 -8.42 16.30 -10.22
C HIS A 19 -7.03 15.85 -10.67
N ALA A 20 -6.17 15.44 -9.73
CA ALA A 20 -4.83 14.95 -10.05
C ALA A 20 -4.86 13.73 -10.97
N VAL A 21 -5.72 12.75 -10.67
CA VAL A 21 -5.90 11.52 -11.46
C VAL A 21 -6.34 11.83 -12.90
N ARG A 22 -7.21 12.82 -13.09
CA ARG A 22 -7.68 13.23 -14.42
C ARG A 22 -6.66 14.02 -15.24
N THR A 23 -5.84 14.83 -14.59
CA THR A 23 -5.02 15.83 -15.26
C THR A 23 -3.55 15.47 -15.36
N ARG A 24 -3.00 14.71 -14.41
CA ARG A 24 -1.58 14.37 -14.40
C ARG A 24 -1.28 13.20 -15.32
N PRO A 25 -0.27 13.31 -16.18
CA PRO A 25 0.09 12.24 -17.13
C PRO A 25 0.55 10.95 -16.44
N ASP A 26 1.05 11.05 -15.20
CA ASP A 26 1.56 9.92 -14.43
C ASP A 26 0.48 8.88 -14.12
N PHE A 27 -0.78 9.30 -13.98
CA PHE A 27 -1.92 8.41 -13.75
C PHE A 27 -2.51 7.83 -15.03
N LYS A 28 -2.13 8.34 -16.22
CA LYS A 28 -2.62 7.81 -17.49
C LYS A 28 -2.06 6.41 -17.73
N GLY A 29 -2.95 5.46 -18.04
CA GLY A 29 -2.57 4.08 -18.30
C GLY A 29 -2.01 3.35 -17.08
N LEU A 30 -2.30 3.81 -15.85
CA LEU A 30 -1.95 3.13 -14.61
C LEU A 30 -2.62 1.76 -14.59
N ASP A 31 -1.84 0.71 -14.34
CA ASP A 31 -2.35 -0.66 -14.34
C ASP A 31 -2.89 -1.07 -12.97
N LEU A 32 -2.19 -0.66 -11.90
CA LEU A 32 -2.55 -0.93 -10.50
C LEU A 32 -2.42 0.34 -9.67
N PHE A 33 -3.45 0.63 -8.88
CA PHE A 33 -3.44 1.72 -7.92
C PHE A 33 -3.82 1.21 -6.53
N CYS A 34 -2.84 1.15 -5.64
CA CYS A 34 -2.94 0.67 -4.27
C CYS A 34 -3.19 1.85 -3.34
N LEU A 35 -4.36 1.91 -2.69
CA LEU A 35 -4.73 3.02 -1.82
C LEU A 35 -4.74 2.60 -0.36
N GLN A 36 -4.26 3.48 0.52
CA GLN A 36 -4.37 3.35 1.97
C GLN A 36 -5.18 4.52 2.52
N GLU A 37 -5.78 4.31 3.67
CA GLU A 37 -6.74 5.23 4.27
C GLU A 37 -7.89 5.61 3.34
N ALA A 38 -8.35 4.66 2.54
CA ALA A 38 -9.57 4.82 1.77
C ALA A 38 -10.77 4.77 2.70
N SER A 39 -11.75 5.64 2.48
CA SER A 39 -12.93 5.84 3.32
C SER A 39 -14.22 5.73 2.51
N ILE A 40 -15.36 5.86 3.20
CA ILE A 40 -16.68 5.91 2.58
C ILE A 40 -17.30 7.27 2.86
N HIS A 41 -17.65 7.99 1.81
CA HIS A 41 -18.29 9.30 1.90
C HIS A 41 -19.66 9.26 1.22
N GLY A 42 -20.72 9.60 1.98
CA GLY A 42 -22.08 9.61 1.45
C GLY A 42 -22.55 8.24 0.88
N GLY A 43 -22.03 7.15 1.44
CA GLY A 43 -22.35 5.79 0.99
C GLY A 43 -21.59 5.34 -0.27
N ARG A 44 -20.59 6.11 -0.71
CA ARG A 44 -19.71 5.74 -1.84
C ARG A 44 -18.26 5.57 -1.39
N ASP A 45 -17.64 4.51 -1.86
CA ASP A 45 -16.22 4.23 -1.64
C ASP A 45 -15.35 5.26 -2.37
N ASP A 46 -14.28 5.75 -1.72
CA ASP A 46 -13.28 6.61 -2.35
C ASP A 46 -12.69 5.94 -3.60
N ALA A 47 -12.43 4.63 -3.53
CA ALA A 47 -11.92 3.88 -4.67
C ALA A 47 -12.90 3.85 -5.85
N ALA A 48 -14.21 3.81 -5.59
CA ALA A 48 -15.22 3.89 -6.64
C ALA A 48 -15.17 5.24 -7.37
N VAL A 49 -15.09 6.33 -6.61
CA VAL A 49 -15.02 7.70 -7.15
C VAL A 49 -13.73 7.91 -7.96
N ILE A 50 -12.61 7.41 -7.46
CA ILE A 50 -11.30 7.52 -8.14
C ILE A 50 -11.30 6.66 -9.41
N ALA A 51 -11.79 5.41 -9.36
CA ALA A 51 -11.86 4.51 -10.51
C ALA A 51 -12.75 5.09 -11.62
N GLU A 52 -13.89 5.69 -11.28
CA GLU A 52 -14.75 6.40 -12.22
C GLU A 52 -14.01 7.58 -12.89
N ALA A 53 -13.22 8.33 -12.11
CA ALA A 53 -12.42 9.43 -12.62
C ALA A 53 -11.31 8.97 -13.59
N MET A 54 -10.77 7.75 -13.40
CA MET A 54 -9.77 7.12 -14.28
C MET A 54 -10.41 6.61 -15.58
N GLY A 55 -11.72 6.32 -15.59
CA GLY A 55 -12.47 5.93 -16.76
C GLY A 55 -13.06 4.52 -16.71
N ALA A 56 -13.91 4.20 -17.68
CA ALA A 56 -14.70 2.95 -17.73
C ALA A 56 -13.86 1.65 -17.78
N GLY A 57 -12.58 1.77 -18.13
CA GLY A 57 -11.63 0.65 -18.16
C GLY A 57 -11.15 0.20 -16.78
N TYR A 58 -11.49 0.89 -15.69
CA TYR A 58 -11.03 0.59 -14.35
C TYR A 58 -12.07 -0.13 -13.51
N ARG A 59 -11.60 -0.97 -12.60
CA ARG A 59 -12.37 -1.67 -11.57
C ARG A 59 -11.70 -1.43 -10.23
N HIS A 60 -12.43 -1.64 -9.15
CA HIS A 60 -11.93 -1.44 -7.81
C HIS A 60 -12.46 -2.49 -6.84
N PHE A 61 -11.76 -2.61 -5.73
CA PHE A 61 -12.18 -3.29 -4.52
C PHE A 61 -11.68 -2.46 -3.33
N GLN A 62 -12.56 -2.17 -2.37
CA GLN A 62 -12.23 -1.48 -1.13
C GLN A 62 -12.68 -2.32 0.05
N ALA A 63 -11.87 -2.34 1.12
CA ALA A 63 -12.19 -3.04 2.35
C ALA A 63 -11.90 -2.17 3.56
N THR A 64 -12.87 -2.06 4.46
CA THR A 64 -12.75 -1.34 5.72
C THR A 64 -11.99 -2.17 6.74
N ALA A 65 -11.00 -1.58 7.39
CA ALA A 65 -10.26 -2.16 8.49
C ALA A 65 -10.83 -1.76 9.84
N GLN A 66 -11.21 -0.49 9.99
CA GLN A 66 -11.66 0.10 11.26
C GLN A 66 -12.45 1.40 11.04
N LEU A 67 -12.99 1.94 12.14
CA LEU A 67 -13.47 3.32 12.18
C LEU A 67 -12.35 4.23 12.71
N ALA A 68 -12.05 5.29 11.98
CA ALA A 68 -11.11 6.32 12.36
C ALA A 68 -11.80 7.69 12.26
N ARG A 69 -11.77 8.45 13.35
CA ARG A 69 -12.44 9.77 13.41
C ARG A 69 -13.92 9.75 12.99
N GLY A 70 -14.61 8.65 13.28
CA GLY A 70 -16.03 8.47 12.91
C GLY A 70 -16.27 8.09 11.44
N GLN A 71 -15.20 7.84 10.67
CA GLN A 71 -15.25 7.40 9.27
C GLN A 71 -14.66 6.00 9.13
N GLU A 72 -15.10 5.26 8.14
CA GLU A 72 -14.47 4.01 7.77
C GLU A 72 -13.09 4.27 7.21
N GLN A 73 -12.11 3.50 7.65
CA GLN A 73 -10.73 3.56 7.20
C GLN A 73 -10.28 2.16 6.76
N GLY A 74 -9.76 2.07 5.56
CA GLY A 74 -9.30 0.81 5.04
C GLY A 74 -8.31 0.96 3.88
N ASN A 75 -8.18 -0.12 3.13
CA ASN A 75 -7.36 -0.16 1.93
C ASN A 75 -8.23 -0.34 0.70
N ALA A 76 -7.71 0.06 -0.46
CA ALA A 76 -8.37 -0.23 -1.72
C ALA A 76 -7.35 -0.57 -2.82
N LEU A 77 -7.81 -1.34 -3.79
CA LEU A 77 -7.10 -1.62 -5.03
C LEU A 77 -7.99 -1.19 -6.19
N ILE A 78 -7.42 -0.38 -7.09
CA ILE A 78 -8.02 -0.06 -8.38
C ILE A 78 -7.11 -0.68 -9.45
N TRP A 79 -7.69 -1.29 -10.47
CA TRP A 79 -6.94 -1.93 -11.55
C TRP A 79 -7.55 -1.66 -12.92
N ARG A 80 -6.69 -1.64 -13.93
CA ARG A 80 -7.08 -1.49 -15.32
C ARG A 80 -7.44 -2.86 -15.90
N ARG A 81 -8.63 -2.98 -16.48
CA ARG A 81 -9.07 -4.18 -17.20
C ARG A 81 -8.11 -4.48 -18.36
N GLY A 82 -7.85 -5.76 -18.56
CA GLY A 82 -6.89 -6.23 -19.54
C GLY A 82 -5.43 -6.23 -19.08
N ALA A 83 -5.05 -5.42 -18.08
CA ALA A 83 -3.74 -5.50 -17.44
C ALA A 83 -3.76 -6.44 -16.23
N PHE A 84 -4.86 -6.46 -15.49
CA PHE A 84 -5.07 -7.33 -14.34
C PHE A 84 -6.55 -7.69 -14.23
N GLU A 85 -6.84 -8.98 -14.09
CA GLU A 85 -8.21 -9.51 -13.91
C GLU A 85 -8.18 -10.46 -12.71
N PRO A 86 -8.30 -9.93 -11.48
CA PRO A 86 -8.33 -10.77 -10.30
C PRO A 86 -9.64 -11.52 -10.21
N THR A 87 -9.57 -12.78 -9.76
CA THR A 87 -10.74 -13.63 -9.62
C THR A 87 -11.60 -13.25 -8.42
N ASP A 88 -10.98 -12.93 -7.28
CA ASP A 88 -11.69 -12.59 -6.04
C ASP A 88 -10.74 -11.90 -5.05
N PRO A 89 -10.84 -10.59 -4.88
CA PRO A 89 -10.05 -9.89 -3.87
C PRO A 89 -10.42 -10.33 -2.45
N HIS A 90 -9.41 -10.63 -1.63
CA HIS A 90 -9.56 -11.10 -0.27
C HIS A 90 -8.94 -10.15 0.76
N ILE A 91 -9.51 -10.15 1.95
CA ILE A 91 -8.96 -9.47 3.12
C ILE A 91 -8.01 -10.42 3.85
N VAL A 92 -6.77 -10.00 4.02
CA VAL A 92 -5.78 -10.67 4.87
C VAL A 92 -5.71 -9.89 6.18
N SER A 93 -6.13 -10.51 7.28
CA SER A 93 -6.03 -9.89 8.62
C SER A 93 -4.58 -9.78 9.04
N LEU A 94 -4.16 -8.59 9.44
CA LEU A 94 -2.84 -8.36 10.01
C LEU A 94 -2.91 -8.48 11.54
N THR A 95 -1.83 -8.96 12.14
CA THR A 95 -1.76 -9.17 13.59
C THR A 95 -1.91 -7.85 14.33
N ASN A 96 -2.66 -7.87 15.44
CA ASN A 96 -2.77 -6.73 16.35
C ASN A 96 -1.57 -6.68 17.30
N PRO A 97 -1.13 -5.48 17.74
CA PRO A 97 -0.02 -5.35 18.65
C PRO A 97 -0.29 -6.03 20.00
N VAL A 98 0.66 -6.84 20.47
CA VAL A 98 0.62 -7.44 21.80
C VAL A 98 1.37 -6.51 22.77
N LEU A 99 0.63 -5.68 23.50
CA LEU A 99 1.19 -4.66 24.40
C LEU A 99 2.25 -5.20 25.36
N ALA A 100 2.08 -6.42 25.88
CA ALA A 100 3.02 -7.04 26.81
C ALA A 100 4.41 -7.28 26.20
N LYS A 101 4.49 -7.46 24.88
CA LYS A 101 5.73 -7.71 24.13
C LYS A 101 6.43 -6.43 23.65
N MET A 102 5.83 -5.27 23.86
CA MET A 102 6.38 -4.00 23.38
C MET A 102 7.29 -3.31 24.40
N PRO A 103 8.30 -2.54 23.93
CA PRO A 103 9.07 -1.64 24.78
C PRO A 103 8.17 -0.65 25.54
N ARG A 104 8.60 -0.20 26.73
CA ARG A 104 7.81 0.72 27.57
C ARG A 104 7.38 1.98 26.82
N VAL A 105 8.28 2.58 26.03
CA VAL A 105 8.01 3.80 25.25
C VAL A 105 6.89 3.56 24.23
N GLU A 106 6.97 2.48 23.46
CA GLU A 106 5.94 2.13 22.47
C GLU A 106 4.60 1.84 23.13
N ARG A 107 4.57 1.16 24.29
CA ARG A 107 3.35 0.94 25.08
C ARG A 107 2.69 2.23 25.55
N THR A 108 3.49 3.22 25.95
CA THR A 108 2.98 4.52 26.38
C THR A 108 2.36 5.27 25.21
N LEU A 109 3.00 5.25 24.04
CA LEU A 109 2.48 5.85 22.80
C LEU A 109 1.19 5.16 22.34
N LEU A 110 1.13 3.84 22.39
CA LEU A 110 -0.08 3.07 22.04
C LEU A 110 -1.25 3.28 23.00
N ARG A 111 -0.99 3.63 24.27
CA ARG A 111 -2.07 4.03 25.19
C ARG A 111 -2.67 5.38 24.84
N ALA A 112 -1.89 6.26 24.23
CA ALA A 112 -2.35 7.57 23.75
C ALA A 112 -3.03 7.51 22.40
N ILE A 113 -2.71 6.48 21.60
CA ILE A 113 -3.30 6.25 20.27
C ILE A 113 -4.11 4.95 20.39
N ALA A 114 -5.41 5.00 20.09
CA ALA A 114 -6.25 3.80 20.11
C ALA A 114 -5.63 2.69 19.24
N PRO A 115 -5.69 1.42 19.67
CA PRO A 115 -5.22 0.30 18.86
C PRO A 115 -5.89 0.34 17.48
N GLN A 116 -5.10 0.28 16.43
CA GLN A 116 -5.57 0.30 15.06
C GLN A 116 -5.67 -1.12 14.53
N GLN A 117 -6.81 -1.47 13.96
CA GLN A 117 -6.93 -2.71 13.21
C GLN A 117 -6.37 -2.48 11.81
N ARG A 118 -5.49 -3.39 11.39
CA ARG A 118 -4.88 -3.33 10.06
C ARG A 118 -5.23 -4.56 9.25
N ILE A 119 -5.39 -4.36 7.97
CA ILE A 119 -5.64 -5.41 6.98
C ILE A 119 -4.68 -5.22 5.81
N ALA A 120 -4.46 -6.29 5.05
CA ALA A 120 -4.01 -6.19 3.68
C ALA A 120 -5.12 -6.67 2.74
N ILE A 121 -5.18 -6.11 1.54
CA ILE A 121 -5.98 -6.65 0.45
C ILE A 121 -5.07 -7.52 -0.39
N ARG A 122 -5.48 -8.76 -0.66
CA ARG A 122 -4.88 -9.64 -1.65
C ARG A 122 -5.82 -9.76 -2.84
N ALA A 123 -5.29 -9.53 -4.04
CA ALA A 123 -5.99 -9.81 -5.29
C ALA A 123 -5.05 -10.63 -6.18
N GLU A 124 -5.57 -11.66 -6.84
CA GLU A 124 -4.75 -12.55 -7.64
C GLU A 124 -5.40 -13.02 -8.94
N SER A 125 -4.54 -13.22 -9.93
CA SER A 125 -4.82 -13.86 -11.20
C SER A 125 -3.76 -14.95 -11.46
N PRO A 126 -3.87 -15.79 -12.47
CA PRO A 126 -2.83 -16.76 -12.81
C PRO A 126 -1.45 -16.12 -13.10
N ALA A 127 -1.42 -14.88 -13.55
CA ALA A 127 -0.19 -14.16 -13.90
C ALA A 127 0.39 -13.32 -12.77
N MET A 128 -0.43 -12.90 -11.80
CA MET A 128 -0.01 -11.89 -10.83
C MET A 128 -0.78 -11.97 -9.52
N ARG A 129 -0.10 -11.66 -8.42
CA ARG A 129 -0.69 -11.45 -7.10
C ARG A 129 -0.27 -10.09 -6.55
N VAL A 130 -1.25 -9.34 -6.07
CA VAL A 130 -1.07 -8.00 -5.52
C VAL A 130 -1.50 -7.96 -4.07
N TYR A 131 -0.67 -7.38 -3.22
CA TYR A 131 -1.01 -7.05 -1.84
C TYR A 131 -1.00 -5.54 -1.65
N VAL A 132 -2.11 -4.97 -1.17
CA VAL A 132 -2.17 -3.59 -0.70
C VAL A 132 -2.06 -3.61 0.80
N VAL A 133 -1.03 -2.96 1.34
CA VAL A 133 -0.72 -2.98 2.78
C VAL A 133 -0.79 -1.58 3.38
N HIS A 134 -1.20 -1.50 4.66
CA HIS A 134 -1.03 -0.34 5.50
C HIS A 134 -0.64 -0.84 6.89
N LEU A 135 0.64 -0.71 7.24
CA LEU A 135 1.17 -1.19 8.51
C LEU A 135 0.83 -0.22 9.64
N ASP A 136 0.95 -0.68 10.88
CA ASP A 136 0.67 0.12 12.05
C ASP A 136 1.60 1.34 12.17
N VAL A 137 1.09 2.44 12.73
CA VAL A 137 1.91 3.64 12.98
C VAL A 137 2.96 3.36 14.05
N ILE A 138 2.60 2.60 15.10
CA ILE A 138 3.45 2.32 16.26
C ILE A 138 3.78 0.83 16.34
N GLY A 139 4.98 0.52 16.83
CA GLY A 139 5.44 -0.86 17.07
C GLY A 139 6.41 -1.34 16.00
N PHE A 140 7.71 -1.19 16.31
CA PHE A 140 8.79 -1.57 15.40
C PHE A 140 8.77 -3.07 15.04
N ALA A 141 8.75 -3.93 16.08
CA ALA A 141 8.71 -5.38 15.87
C ALA A 141 7.38 -5.82 15.26
N HIS A 142 6.29 -5.16 15.64
CA HIS A 142 4.95 -5.46 15.20
C HIS A 142 4.77 -5.23 13.69
N LYS A 143 5.30 -4.14 13.13
CA LYS A 143 5.29 -3.89 11.68
C LYS A 143 5.98 -5.00 10.89
N VAL A 144 7.10 -5.52 11.42
CA VAL A 144 7.78 -6.67 10.81
C VAL A 144 6.90 -7.93 10.87
N GLU A 145 6.18 -8.15 11.98
CA GLU A 145 5.22 -9.26 12.10
C GLU A 145 4.04 -9.12 11.14
N GLN A 146 3.51 -7.90 10.96
CA GLN A 146 2.45 -7.63 10.00
C GLN A 146 2.92 -7.90 8.55
N LEU A 147 4.12 -7.46 8.19
CA LEU A 147 4.68 -7.75 6.87
C LEU A 147 4.94 -9.26 6.68
N ARG A 148 5.41 -9.95 7.72
CA ARG A 148 5.57 -11.42 7.70
C ARG A 148 4.25 -12.14 7.49
N ALA A 149 3.14 -11.64 8.03
CA ALA A 149 1.82 -12.23 7.80
C ALA A 149 1.46 -12.20 6.30
N VAL A 150 1.74 -11.09 5.61
CA VAL A 150 1.56 -10.97 4.15
C VAL A 150 2.47 -11.96 3.40
N ILE A 151 3.74 -12.06 3.79
CA ILE A 151 4.71 -12.98 3.18
C ILE A 151 4.29 -14.44 3.40
N THR A 152 3.80 -14.77 4.59
CA THR A 152 3.33 -16.12 4.92
C THR A 152 2.09 -16.48 4.11
N ASP A 153 1.12 -15.54 3.96
CA ASP A 153 -0.03 -15.73 3.09
C ASP A 153 0.40 -15.96 1.63
N ASN A 154 1.39 -15.19 1.14
CA ASN A 154 1.93 -15.38 -0.21
C ASN A 154 2.60 -16.76 -0.38
N ALA A 155 3.42 -17.18 0.58
CA ALA A 155 4.14 -18.45 0.55
C ALA A 155 3.22 -19.68 0.63
N ALA A 156 2.07 -19.55 1.27
CA ALA A 156 1.06 -20.61 1.38
C ALA A 156 0.27 -20.85 0.07
N ARG A 157 0.53 -20.08 -0.98
CA ARG A 157 -0.23 -20.11 -2.24
C ARG A 157 0.61 -20.58 -3.42
N PRO A 158 -0.02 -21.07 -4.49
CA PRO A 158 0.68 -21.39 -5.72
C PRO A 158 1.52 -20.20 -6.18
N ARG A 159 2.71 -20.48 -6.72
CA ARG A 159 3.56 -19.42 -7.29
C ARG A 159 2.88 -18.78 -8.49
N VAL A 160 3.02 -17.48 -8.59
CA VAL A 160 2.62 -16.68 -9.75
C VAL A 160 3.85 -16.00 -10.37
N PRO A 161 3.83 -15.69 -11.67
CA PRO A 161 4.94 -15.01 -12.34
C PRO A 161 5.35 -13.68 -11.71
N LEU A 162 4.39 -12.92 -11.17
CA LEU A 162 4.64 -11.64 -10.53
C LEU A 162 3.89 -11.52 -9.20
N THR A 163 4.62 -11.18 -8.14
CA THR A 163 4.04 -10.73 -6.86
C THR A 163 4.40 -9.27 -6.64
N VAL A 164 3.41 -8.45 -6.30
CA VAL A 164 3.54 -7.03 -5.93
C VAL A 164 3.03 -6.84 -4.52
N VAL A 165 3.81 -6.18 -3.66
CA VAL A 165 3.38 -5.72 -2.33
C VAL A 165 3.59 -4.21 -2.29
N ALA A 166 2.52 -3.44 -2.14
CA ALA A 166 2.59 -1.99 -2.20
C ALA A 166 1.78 -1.34 -1.08
N GLY A 167 2.31 -0.26 -0.49
CA GLY A 167 1.57 0.47 0.54
C GLY A 167 2.42 1.31 1.47
N ASP A 168 1.75 1.80 2.51
CA ASP A 168 2.32 2.59 3.59
C ASP A 168 2.86 1.66 4.69
N LEU A 169 4.17 1.73 4.94
CA LEU A 169 4.88 0.95 5.94
C LEU A 169 5.04 1.68 7.27
N ASN A 170 4.62 2.95 7.34
CA ASN A 170 4.65 3.79 8.53
C ASN A 170 6.02 3.83 9.24
N THR A 171 7.10 3.98 8.50
CA THR A 171 8.50 3.95 8.96
C THR A 171 8.94 5.27 9.58
N PHE A 172 8.12 5.85 10.46
CA PHE A 172 8.36 7.14 11.10
C PHE A 172 9.56 7.16 12.06
N GLY A 173 10.19 8.33 12.15
CA GLY A 173 11.11 8.74 13.20
C GLY A 173 12.55 8.27 13.04
N PRO A 174 13.43 8.61 14.01
CA PRO A 174 14.85 8.23 13.98
C PRO A 174 15.11 6.72 13.87
N PRO A 175 14.25 5.83 14.43
CA PRO A 175 14.36 4.38 14.19
C PRO A 175 13.96 3.95 12.77
N GLY A 176 13.36 4.83 11.97
CA GLY A 176 12.83 4.53 10.64
C GLY A 176 13.85 3.84 9.72
N LEU A 177 15.10 4.28 9.74
CA LEU A 177 16.15 3.66 8.92
C LEU A 177 16.44 2.20 9.33
N GLN A 178 16.45 1.89 10.63
CA GLN A 178 16.62 0.51 11.11
C GLN A 178 15.40 -0.34 10.77
N LEU A 179 14.20 0.23 10.90
CA LEU A 179 12.96 -0.43 10.52
C LEU A 179 12.94 -0.73 9.00
N TRP A 180 13.31 0.23 8.16
CA TRP A 180 13.49 0.02 6.73
C TRP A 180 14.41 -1.15 6.43
N ARG A 181 15.58 -1.20 7.06
CA ARG A 181 16.54 -2.31 6.88
C ARG A 181 15.91 -3.66 7.24
N ARG A 182 15.15 -3.73 8.33
CA ARG A 182 14.48 -4.97 8.75
C ARG A 182 13.35 -5.36 7.82
N LEU A 183 12.52 -4.42 7.40
CA LEU A 183 11.45 -4.69 6.43
C LEU A 183 12.04 -5.13 5.09
N ALA A 184 13.08 -4.45 4.60
CA ALA A 184 13.78 -4.82 3.39
C ALA A 184 14.44 -6.21 3.48
N ALA A 185 15.05 -6.56 4.62
CA ALA A 185 15.58 -7.92 4.83
C ALA A 185 14.45 -8.96 4.84
N THR A 186 13.35 -8.68 5.53
CA THR A 186 12.18 -9.58 5.60
C THR A 186 11.57 -9.83 4.23
N THR A 187 11.50 -8.81 3.37
CA THR A 187 11.01 -8.95 1.99
C THR A 187 12.02 -9.65 1.09
N ALA A 188 13.32 -9.35 1.22
CA ALA A 188 14.39 -9.99 0.45
C ALA A 188 14.47 -11.50 0.72
N ASP A 189 14.34 -11.91 1.99
CA ASP A 189 14.29 -13.34 2.38
C ASP A 189 13.10 -14.07 1.72
N ALA A 190 12.04 -13.33 1.36
CA ALA A 190 10.89 -13.85 0.63
C ALA A 190 11.02 -13.69 -0.90
N GLY A 191 12.16 -13.26 -1.40
CA GLY A 191 12.39 -13.03 -2.82
C GLY A 191 11.68 -11.79 -3.38
N LEU A 192 11.39 -10.78 -2.52
CA LEU A 192 10.79 -9.50 -2.91
C LEU A 192 11.83 -8.37 -2.79
N VAL A 193 11.88 -7.48 -3.77
CA VAL A 193 12.82 -6.35 -3.86
C VAL A 193 12.07 -5.03 -3.83
N ASP A 194 12.53 -4.07 -3.01
CA ASP A 194 12.02 -2.69 -3.00
C ASP A 194 12.47 -1.96 -4.26
N VAL A 195 11.57 -1.82 -5.23
CA VAL A 195 11.82 -1.10 -6.48
C VAL A 195 11.74 0.41 -6.34
N THR A 196 11.27 0.87 -5.18
CA THR A 196 11.18 2.30 -4.84
C THR A 196 12.28 2.73 -3.87
N ARG A 197 13.31 1.91 -3.68
CA ARG A 197 14.38 2.13 -2.69
C ARG A 197 15.04 3.50 -2.84
N GLU A 198 15.29 3.93 -4.07
CA GLU A 198 16.05 5.16 -4.37
C GLU A 198 15.17 6.42 -4.42
N ILE A 199 13.83 6.30 -4.28
CA ILE A 199 12.97 7.49 -4.18
C ILE A 199 13.17 8.19 -2.84
N GLY A 200 13.00 9.50 -2.85
CA GLY A 200 13.12 10.33 -1.67
C GLY A 200 11.92 10.25 -0.73
N ARG A 201 11.54 11.40 -0.17
CA ARG A 201 10.39 11.53 0.73
C ARG A 201 9.08 11.14 0.04
N THR A 202 8.21 10.48 0.80
CA THR A 202 6.85 10.15 0.38
C THR A 202 5.78 10.75 1.29
N HIS A 203 6.19 11.52 2.32
CA HIS A 203 5.31 12.16 3.27
C HIS A 203 5.75 13.61 3.54
N TRP A 204 4.82 14.50 3.92
CA TRP A 204 5.09 15.92 4.17
C TRP A 204 6.15 16.15 5.26
N THR A 205 6.32 15.23 6.20
CA THR A 205 7.39 15.27 7.22
C THR A 205 8.79 14.97 6.67
N ALA A 206 8.97 14.94 5.36
CA ALA A 206 10.20 14.61 4.67
C ALA A 206 10.72 13.18 4.89
N GLN A 207 9.85 12.25 5.30
CA GLN A 207 10.18 10.84 5.49
C GLN A 207 9.69 9.99 4.33
N LYS A 208 10.37 8.85 4.10
CA LYS A 208 9.91 7.81 3.19
C LYS A 208 9.12 6.79 4.01
N LEU A 209 7.81 6.69 3.78
CA LEU A 209 6.90 5.80 4.47
C LEU A 209 6.32 4.71 3.55
N ASP A 210 6.26 4.99 2.26
CA ASP A 210 5.59 4.18 1.25
C ASP A 210 6.60 3.43 0.39
N ALA A 211 6.24 2.22 -0.03
CA ALA A 211 7.08 1.40 -0.90
C ALA A 211 6.27 0.49 -1.84
N ILE A 212 6.95 0.08 -2.90
CA ILE A 212 6.50 -0.98 -3.82
C ILE A 212 7.59 -2.04 -3.85
N PHE A 213 7.23 -3.26 -3.43
CA PHE A 213 8.08 -4.44 -3.54
C PHE A 213 7.56 -5.33 -4.67
N VAL A 214 8.47 -5.91 -5.42
CA VAL A 214 8.16 -6.85 -6.50
C VAL A 214 9.01 -8.11 -6.37
N GLN A 215 8.56 -9.19 -6.98
CA GLN A 215 9.33 -10.44 -7.01
C GLN A 215 10.72 -10.21 -7.64
N SER A 216 11.75 -10.82 -7.05
CA SER A 216 13.12 -10.77 -7.58
C SER A 216 13.18 -11.35 -9.01
N GLY A 217 13.97 -10.71 -9.87
CA GLY A 217 14.03 -11.03 -11.30
C GLY A 217 13.09 -10.21 -12.18
N VAL A 218 12.26 -9.37 -11.56
CA VAL A 218 11.48 -8.32 -12.26
C VAL A 218 12.35 -7.08 -12.38
N PHE A 219 12.37 -6.46 -13.54
CA PHE A 219 13.12 -5.23 -13.77
C PHE A 219 12.21 -4.02 -13.54
N THR A 220 12.78 -2.99 -12.93
CA THR A 220 12.13 -1.69 -12.78
C THR A 220 12.83 -0.72 -13.70
N SER A 221 12.11 -0.19 -14.67
CA SER A 221 12.67 0.81 -15.57
C SER A 221 12.69 2.21 -14.93
N ARG A 222 11.75 2.48 -14.03
CA ARG A 222 11.64 3.77 -13.37
C ARG A 222 10.82 3.68 -12.09
N ALA A 223 11.25 4.41 -11.03
CA ALA A 223 10.42 4.70 -9.85
C ALA A 223 10.49 6.21 -9.54
N TRP A 224 9.35 6.81 -9.14
CA TRP A 224 9.27 8.25 -8.83
C TRP A 224 8.11 8.55 -7.90
N THR A 225 8.09 9.77 -7.40
CA THR A 225 6.98 10.34 -6.62
C THR A 225 6.60 11.70 -7.18
N LEU A 226 5.37 12.14 -6.91
CA LEU A 226 4.88 13.46 -7.25
C LEU A 226 4.60 14.26 -5.98
N ASP A 227 5.08 15.48 -5.91
CA ASP A 227 4.73 16.43 -4.84
C ASP A 227 3.33 16.99 -5.11
N LEU A 228 2.32 16.34 -4.52
CA LEU A 228 0.92 16.72 -4.62
C LEU A 228 0.37 17.06 -3.24
N HIS A 229 -0.33 18.20 -3.13
CA HIS A 229 -0.97 18.64 -1.87
C HIS A 229 -2.39 18.06 -1.66
N ALA A 230 -2.69 16.94 -2.33
CA ALA A 230 -3.99 16.28 -2.24
C ALA A 230 -4.09 15.26 -1.08
N SER A 231 -2.97 14.96 -0.42
CA SER A 231 -2.85 14.15 0.79
C SER A 231 -1.63 14.64 1.59
N ASP A 232 -1.43 14.13 2.79
CA ASP A 232 -0.19 14.25 3.55
C ASP A 232 0.90 13.29 3.05
N HIS A 233 0.55 12.27 2.27
CA HIS A 233 1.46 11.44 1.50
C HIS A 233 1.53 11.87 0.04
N HIS A 234 2.66 11.57 -0.58
CA HIS A 234 2.88 11.71 -2.02
C HIS A 234 2.64 10.37 -2.73
N PRO A 235 1.98 10.34 -3.90
CA PRO A 235 1.84 9.10 -4.65
C PRO A 235 3.20 8.60 -5.13
N VAL A 236 3.43 7.31 -5.00
CA VAL A 236 4.65 6.61 -5.38
C VAL A 236 4.36 5.70 -6.55
N PHE A 237 5.14 5.84 -7.61
CA PHE A 237 4.98 5.09 -8.86
C PHE A 237 6.19 4.21 -9.14
N ALA A 238 5.93 3.10 -9.84
CA ALA A 238 6.96 2.28 -10.46
C ALA A 238 6.49 1.76 -11.81
N ASP A 239 7.33 1.87 -12.83
CA ASP A 239 7.20 1.16 -14.09
C ASP A 239 7.98 -0.16 -14.00
N ILE A 240 7.26 -1.28 -14.08
CA ILE A 240 7.75 -2.64 -13.88
C ILE A 240 7.75 -3.38 -15.21
N GLU A 241 8.88 -4.00 -15.56
CA GLU A 241 9.03 -4.87 -16.72
C GLU A 241 9.24 -6.31 -16.25
N ILE A 242 8.37 -7.19 -16.69
CA ILE A 242 8.55 -8.62 -16.46
C ILE A 242 9.56 -9.08 -17.52
N GLY A 243 10.75 -9.53 -17.09
CA GLY A 243 11.75 -10.06 -17.99
C GLY A 243 11.13 -11.19 -18.82
N GLY A 244 11.20 -11.08 -20.14
CA GLY A 244 10.76 -12.14 -21.02
C GLY A 244 11.58 -13.42 -20.71
N ALA A 245 10.88 -14.55 -20.57
CA ALA A 245 11.51 -15.86 -20.50
C ALA A 245 12.18 -16.21 -21.83
#